data_904504143829d8a0590c60e7d58af00e
#
_entry.id   904504143829d8a0590c60e7d58af00e
#
_cell.length_a   1.000
_cell.length_b   1.000
_cell.length_c   1.000
_cell.angle_alpha   90.00
_cell.angle_beta   90.00
_cell.angle_gamma   90.00
#
_symmetry.space_group_name_H-M   'P 1'
#
loop_
_entity.id
_entity.type
_entity.pdbx_description
1 polymer ?
#
loop_
_entity_poly.entity_id
_entity_poly.type
_entity_poly.pdbx_seq_one_letter_code
_entity_poly.pdbx_strand_id
1 'polypeptide(L)'
;MQKTILSFTIGLIFLLGVSVGVSACQPKSDALSEAGEAKNTEQVNKQASLEKSATKTTTATDSALDTKTCLELSKSMKKVDNTSKIEAIYAIQKQLTACLPTANNAEVLNLLKDYQAMYERFLRVETDINNSEFDQDFFDVMNALEEGEKVAEEKLKNLSPRVRYLIGLIQNGADVRVYNLGEGFYTFTHDLQAMADIFIPYLRKDQKAFIARMAKDNQEIFWSDAAITTSFAELVERAVFWEDYITRYPKGYAVKDAKVLLDLYRYALFFGSDNTRWTDDDIREFLEPEYKQTMVALSKRANSILAKDATNYLNFMALSDSERQQLYPAPSTDEDGDGMHYRSMTYYRLNQAMQIPSIWHTEGDNRECLEGLFCQDISVD
;
A
#
# COMPACT_ATOMS: atom_id res chain seq x y z
N MET A 1 8.65 40.26 7.86
CA MET A 1 8.10 39.18 7.07
C MET A 1 7.47 38.24 8.05
N GLN A 2 6.13 38.30 8.18
CA GLN A 2 5.35 37.49 9.11
C GLN A 2 5.06 36.13 8.48
N LYS A 3 5.51 35.05 9.11
CA LYS A 3 5.14 33.68 8.76
C LYS A 3 3.79 33.38 9.40
N THR A 4 2.78 33.16 8.58
CA THR A 4 1.45 32.72 9.01
C THR A 4 1.51 31.21 9.24
N ILE A 5 1.45 30.81 10.50
CA ILE A 5 1.30 29.41 10.91
C ILE A 5 -0.19 29.07 10.75
N LEU A 6 -0.53 28.18 9.85
CA LEU A 6 -1.88 27.65 9.71
C LEU A 6 -2.05 26.48 10.69
N SER A 7 -2.63 26.78 11.84
CA SER A 7 -3.07 25.81 12.84
C SER A 7 -4.41 25.23 12.35
N PHE A 8 -4.45 23.96 11.98
CA PHE A 8 -5.69 23.24 11.77
C PHE A 8 -6.28 22.85 13.12
N THR A 9 -7.28 23.61 13.56
CA THR A 9 -8.12 23.25 14.69
C THR A 9 -9.29 22.41 14.17
N ILE A 10 -9.31 21.14 14.47
CA ILE A 10 -10.41 20.22 14.18
C ILE A 10 -11.57 20.57 15.11
N GLY A 11 -12.57 21.22 14.60
CA GLY A 11 -13.81 21.51 15.30
C GLY A 11 -14.73 20.29 15.30
N LEU A 12 -14.96 19.73 16.48
CA LEU A 12 -15.90 18.65 16.77
C LEU A 12 -17.32 19.17 16.62
N ILE A 13 -18.05 18.79 15.56
CA ILE A 13 -19.49 19.06 15.44
C ILE A 13 -20.24 17.77 15.75
N PHE A 14 -20.89 17.74 16.92
CA PHE A 14 -21.91 16.77 17.29
C PHE A 14 -23.17 17.03 16.46
N LEU A 15 -23.58 16.10 15.61
CA LEU A 15 -24.91 16.04 15.06
C LEU A 15 -25.64 14.79 15.58
N LEU A 16 -26.74 15.07 16.26
CA LEU A 16 -27.71 14.15 16.83
C LEU A 16 -28.38 13.30 15.74
N GLY A 17 -28.56 12.03 16.08
CA GLY A 17 -29.10 11.01 15.23
C GLY A 17 -30.53 11.17 14.75
N VAL A 18 -30.77 10.60 13.58
CA VAL A 18 -32.08 10.12 13.15
C VAL A 18 -31.88 8.68 12.65
N SER A 19 -32.38 7.74 13.41
CA SER A 19 -32.46 6.33 13.04
C SER A 19 -33.55 6.13 12.00
N VAL A 20 -33.20 5.78 10.79
CA VAL A 20 -34.13 5.23 9.80
C VAL A 20 -33.74 3.76 9.56
N GLY A 21 -34.63 2.87 9.99
CA GLY A 21 -34.48 1.44 9.77
C GLY A 21 -34.59 1.11 8.27
N VAL A 22 -33.62 0.39 7.75
CA VAL A 22 -33.70 -0.25 6.44
C VAL A 22 -33.65 -1.75 6.61
N SER A 23 -34.71 -2.37 6.13
CA SER A 23 -35.01 -3.80 6.15
C SER A 23 -33.99 -4.57 5.31
N ALA A 24 -33.42 -5.61 5.89
CA ALA A 24 -32.52 -6.53 5.21
C ALA A 24 -33.30 -7.43 4.25
N CYS A 25 -32.92 -7.46 2.98
CA CYS A 25 -33.24 -8.54 2.05
C CYS A 25 -32.03 -9.46 1.93
N GLN A 26 -32.14 -10.66 2.45
CA GLN A 26 -31.21 -11.77 2.20
C GLN A 26 -31.49 -12.42 0.84
N PRO A 27 -30.52 -12.76 0.02
CA PRO A 27 -30.70 -13.74 -1.05
C PRO A 27 -30.44 -15.16 -0.53
N LYS A 28 -31.36 -16.05 -0.86
CA LYS A 28 -31.31 -17.48 -0.61
C LYS A 28 -30.20 -18.16 -1.42
N SER A 29 -29.46 -19.01 -0.73
CA SER A 29 -28.60 -20.01 -1.35
C SER A 29 -29.42 -21.20 -1.85
N ASP A 30 -29.35 -21.54 -3.11
CA ASP A 30 -29.73 -22.82 -3.64
C ASP A 30 -28.47 -23.65 -3.94
N ALA A 31 -28.38 -24.76 -3.23
CA ALA A 31 -27.43 -25.81 -3.46
C ALA A 31 -27.88 -26.70 -4.62
N LEU A 32 -26.99 -27.02 -5.55
CA LEU A 32 -27.11 -28.23 -6.38
C LEU A 32 -25.72 -28.83 -6.58
N SER A 33 -25.62 -30.04 -6.07
CA SER A 33 -24.58 -31.03 -6.33
C SER A 33 -24.67 -31.54 -7.75
N GLU A 34 -23.55 -31.85 -8.39
CA GLU A 34 -23.33 -33.18 -8.97
C GLU A 34 -21.93 -33.36 -9.54
N ALA A 35 -21.45 -34.56 -9.37
CA ALA A 35 -20.15 -35.09 -9.71
C ALA A 35 -20.00 -35.36 -11.21
N GLY A 36 -18.77 -35.33 -11.69
CA GLY A 36 -18.44 -35.76 -13.06
C GLY A 36 -16.95 -36.00 -13.22
N GLU A 37 -16.62 -37.25 -13.37
CA GLU A 37 -15.37 -37.98 -13.45
C GLU A 37 -14.28 -37.45 -14.40
N ALA A 38 -13.10 -37.92 -14.08
CA ALA A 38 -11.83 -37.84 -14.80
C ALA A 38 -11.82 -38.35 -16.25
N LYS A 39 -10.93 -37.77 -17.05
CA LYS A 39 -10.16 -38.54 -18.05
C LYS A 39 -8.76 -37.94 -18.26
N ASN A 40 -7.81 -38.79 -17.92
CA ASN A 40 -6.41 -38.82 -18.32
C ASN A 40 -6.23 -38.78 -19.83
N THR A 41 -5.26 -38.07 -20.36
CA THR A 41 -4.54 -38.45 -21.55
C THR A 41 -3.08 -37.94 -21.49
N GLU A 42 -2.17 -38.89 -21.35
CA GLU A 42 -0.74 -38.81 -21.68
C GLU A 42 -0.55 -38.55 -23.17
N GLN A 43 0.51 -37.84 -23.51
CA GLN A 43 1.50 -38.17 -24.53
C GLN A 43 2.46 -37.02 -24.72
N VAL A 44 3.68 -37.27 -24.51
CA VAL A 44 4.85 -37.85 -25.17
C VAL A 44 5.87 -36.79 -25.63
N ASN A 45 7.05 -36.96 -25.04
CA ASN A 45 8.36 -36.44 -25.40
C ASN A 45 8.64 -36.32 -26.92
N LYS A 46 9.28 -35.21 -27.29
CA LYS A 46 10.35 -35.27 -28.28
C LYS A 46 11.49 -34.29 -27.99
N GLN A 47 12.59 -34.86 -27.55
CA GLN A 47 13.93 -34.29 -27.55
C GLN A 47 14.39 -34.07 -29.02
N ALA A 48 14.96 -32.89 -29.26
CA ALA A 48 15.92 -32.75 -30.35
C ALA A 48 16.98 -31.74 -29.93
N SER A 49 18.13 -32.27 -29.63
CA SER A 49 19.39 -31.56 -29.46
C SER A 49 19.85 -30.98 -30.78
N LEU A 50 20.33 -29.74 -30.75
CA LEU A 50 21.30 -29.25 -31.72
C LEU A 50 22.19 -28.18 -31.02
N GLU A 51 23.34 -28.65 -30.56
CA GLU A 51 24.50 -27.84 -30.29
C GLU A 51 24.95 -27.11 -31.56
N LYS A 52 25.08 -25.81 -31.51
CA LYS A 52 26.11 -25.09 -32.27
C LYS A 52 26.66 -23.93 -31.45
N SER A 53 27.82 -24.18 -30.89
CA SER A 53 28.76 -23.19 -30.41
C SER A 53 28.97 -22.09 -31.45
N ALA A 54 28.65 -20.85 -31.04
CA ALA A 54 29.17 -19.65 -31.67
C ALA A 54 29.66 -18.72 -30.55
N THR A 55 30.93 -18.83 -30.23
CA THR A 55 31.67 -17.86 -29.42
C THR A 55 31.63 -16.51 -30.15
N LYS A 56 30.72 -15.66 -29.74
CA LYS A 56 30.69 -14.26 -30.21
C LYS A 56 31.52 -13.43 -29.24
N THR A 57 32.72 -13.09 -29.65
CA THR A 57 33.58 -12.11 -28.99
C THR A 57 32.83 -10.78 -28.98
N THR A 58 32.26 -10.44 -27.81
CA THR A 58 31.60 -9.14 -27.60
C THR A 58 32.72 -8.12 -27.41
N THR A 59 32.88 -7.27 -28.36
CA THR A 59 33.83 -6.16 -28.34
C THR A 59 33.42 -5.11 -27.31
N ALA A 60 34.36 -4.61 -26.53
CA ALA A 60 34.18 -3.59 -25.47
C ALA A 60 33.52 -2.27 -25.93
N THR A 61 33.25 -2.11 -27.19
CA THR A 61 32.59 -0.94 -27.82
C THR A 61 31.06 -0.95 -27.62
N ASP A 62 30.43 -2.13 -27.53
CA ASP A 62 28.96 -2.23 -27.36
C ASP A 62 28.52 -1.81 -25.94
N SER A 63 29.29 -2.17 -24.90
CA SER A 63 28.92 -1.86 -23.52
C SER A 63 28.95 -0.34 -23.20
N ALA A 64 29.86 0.41 -23.83
CA ALA A 64 29.96 1.87 -23.62
C ALA A 64 28.85 2.66 -24.35
N LEU A 65 28.36 2.13 -25.48
CA LEU A 65 27.22 2.72 -26.21
C LEU A 65 25.90 2.50 -25.44
N ASP A 66 25.72 1.32 -24.87
CA ASP A 66 24.54 0.94 -24.10
C ASP A 66 24.42 1.70 -22.77
N THR A 67 25.53 1.89 -22.05
CA THR A 67 25.58 2.68 -20.82
C THR A 67 25.19 4.15 -21.07
N LYS A 68 25.64 4.73 -22.19
CA LYS A 68 25.27 6.09 -22.59
C LYS A 68 23.77 6.19 -22.85
N THR A 69 23.17 5.19 -23.47
CA THR A 69 21.73 5.14 -23.77
C THR A 69 20.89 5.15 -22.50
N CYS A 70 21.27 4.38 -21.48
CA CYS A 70 20.57 4.36 -20.18
C CYS A 70 20.68 5.70 -19.43
N LEU A 71 21.83 6.36 -19.46
CA LEU A 71 22.02 7.66 -18.82
C LEU A 71 21.19 8.77 -19.48
N GLU A 72 21.09 8.76 -20.82
CA GLU A 72 20.23 9.71 -21.55
C GLU A 72 18.74 9.45 -21.29
N LEU A 73 18.37 8.20 -21.01
CA LEU A 73 17.00 7.85 -20.68
C LEU A 73 16.53 8.46 -19.35
N SER A 74 17.38 8.41 -18.32
CA SER A 74 17.12 9.10 -17.04
C SER A 74 16.88 10.61 -17.23
N LYS A 75 17.68 11.24 -18.09
CA LYS A 75 17.47 12.66 -18.45
C LYS A 75 16.15 12.90 -19.20
N SER A 76 15.75 11.97 -20.03
CA SER A 76 14.49 12.07 -20.78
C SER A 76 13.28 11.94 -19.84
N MET A 77 13.33 11.03 -18.87
CA MET A 77 12.31 10.87 -17.84
C MET A 77 12.10 12.16 -17.02
N LYS A 78 13.19 12.89 -16.70
CA LYS A 78 13.13 14.15 -15.94
C LYS A 78 12.44 15.30 -16.68
N LYS A 79 12.26 15.19 -18.00
CA LYS A 79 11.56 16.19 -18.80
C LYS A 79 10.06 15.98 -18.91
N VAL A 80 9.59 14.82 -18.50
CA VAL A 80 8.16 14.49 -18.50
C VAL A 80 7.51 15.11 -17.28
N ASP A 81 6.42 15.83 -17.50
CA ASP A 81 5.63 16.54 -16.50
C ASP A 81 4.13 16.47 -16.82
N ASN A 82 3.31 17.22 -16.08
CA ASN A 82 1.86 17.27 -16.25
C ASN A 82 1.37 17.97 -17.53
N THR A 83 2.25 18.56 -18.30
CA THR A 83 1.92 19.10 -19.64
C THR A 83 2.20 18.09 -20.75
N SER A 84 2.95 17.05 -20.44
CA SER A 84 3.35 16.00 -21.38
C SER A 84 2.16 15.12 -21.80
N LYS A 85 2.32 14.48 -22.96
CA LYS A 85 1.38 13.47 -23.46
C LYS A 85 1.90 12.07 -23.19
N ILE A 86 1.01 11.06 -23.12
CA ILE A 86 1.34 9.67 -22.82
C ILE A 86 2.33 9.06 -23.83
N GLU A 87 2.35 9.56 -25.06
CA GLU A 87 3.29 9.12 -26.10
C GLU A 87 4.76 9.33 -25.71
N ALA A 88 5.04 10.37 -24.89
CA ALA A 88 6.38 10.57 -24.35
C ALA A 88 6.78 9.43 -23.41
N ILE A 89 5.84 8.93 -22.59
CA ILE A 89 6.06 7.79 -21.70
C ILE A 89 6.23 6.51 -22.51
N TYR A 90 5.40 6.26 -23.51
CA TYR A 90 5.54 5.08 -24.38
C TYR A 90 6.89 5.06 -25.13
N ALA A 91 7.38 6.22 -25.55
CA ALA A 91 8.71 6.33 -26.14
C ALA A 91 9.82 5.96 -25.14
N ILE A 92 9.67 6.35 -23.87
CA ILE A 92 10.59 5.99 -22.78
C ILE A 92 10.51 4.48 -22.48
N GLN A 93 9.33 3.90 -22.39
CA GLN A 93 9.14 2.45 -22.18
C GLN A 93 9.82 1.61 -23.27
N LYS A 94 9.70 2.04 -24.53
CA LYS A 94 10.38 1.39 -25.64
C LYS A 94 11.92 1.44 -25.49
N GLN A 95 12.46 2.57 -25.02
CA GLN A 95 13.89 2.71 -24.76
C GLN A 95 14.34 1.88 -23.55
N LEU A 96 13.51 1.79 -22.48
CA LEU A 96 13.77 0.93 -21.33
C LEU A 96 13.94 -0.54 -21.74
N THR A 97 13.10 -1.03 -22.63
CA THR A 97 13.20 -2.41 -23.15
C THR A 97 14.57 -2.69 -23.80
N ALA A 98 15.17 -1.71 -24.44
CA ALA A 98 16.49 -1.84 -25.04
C ALA A 98 17.63 -1.67 -24.02
N CYS A 99 17.44 -0.81 -23.01
CA CYS A 99 18.46 -0.44 -22.02
C CYS A 99 18.59 -1.48 -20.90
N LEU A 100 17.48 -1.94 -20.30
CA LEU A 100 17.48 -2.77 -19.09
C LEU A 100 18.30 -4.07 -19.19
N PRO A 101 18.33 -4.80 -20.35
CA PRO A 101 19.13 -6.03 -20.46
C PRO A 101 20.64 -5.81 -20.29
N THR A 102 21.14 -4.59 -20.49
CA THR A 102 22.57 -4.24 -20.43
C THR A 102 22.92 -3.42 -19.19
N ALA A 103 21.94 -2.88 -18.49
CA ALA A 103 22.12 -2.09 -17.29
C ALA A 103 22.63 -2.93 -16.12
N ASN A 104 23.55 -2.39 -15.34
CA ASN A 104 23.92 -3.02 -14.08
C ASN A 104 22.82 -2.81 -13.02
N ASN A 105 22.90 -3.56 -11.95
CA ASN A 105 21.84 -3.59 -10.93
C ASN A 105 21.56 -2.21 -10.27
N ALA A 106 22.57 -1.38 -10.06
CA ALA A 106 22.40 -0.03 -9.52
C ALA A 106 21.70 0.89 -10.53
N GLU A 107 22.05 0.77 -11.80
CA GLU A 107 21.40 1.50 -12.89
C GLU A 107 19.92 1.11 -13.02
N VAL A 108 19.59 -0.18 -12.94
CA VAL A 108 18.19 -0.66 -12.96
C VAL A 108 17.37 -0.03 -11.83
N LEU A 109 17.88 -0.01 -10.61
CA LEU A 109 17.19 0.63 -9.48
C LEU A 109 17.03 2.14 -9.65
N ASN A 110 18.05 2.82 -10.16
CA ASN A 110 17.97 4.25 -10.41
C ASN A 110 16.96 4.58 -11.51
N LEU A 111 16.94 3.78 -12.58
CA LEU A 111 15.94 3.92 -13.65
C LEU A 111 14.51 3.68 -13.13
N LEU A 112 14.31 2.70 -12.25
CA LEU A 112 13.01 2.46 -11.64
C LEU A 112 12.56 3.64 -10.78
N LYS A 113 13.46 4.23 -9.97
CA LYS A 113 13.17 5.44 -9.20
C LYS A 113 12.84 6.65 -10.10
N ASP A 114 13.65 6.87 -11.13
CA ASP A 114 13.40 7.95 -12.10
C ASP A 114 12.07 7.74 -12.85
N TYR A 115 11.70 6.49 -13.12
CA TYR A 115 10.46 6.12 -13.80
C TYR A 115 9.24 6.36 -12.90
N GLN A 116 9.29 5.97 -11.62
CA GLN A 116 8.24 6.30 -10.65
C GLN A 116 8.07 7.82 -10.52
N ALA A 117 9.15 8.54 -10.27
CA ALA A 117 9.13 10.00 -10.15
C ALA A 117 8.66 10.71 -11.44
N MET A 118 8.88 10.10 -12.61
CA MET A 118 8.33 10.58 -13.88
C MET A 118 6.81 10.49 -13.88
N TYR A 119 6.24 9.36 -13.47
CA TYR A 119 4.79 9.21 -13.41
C TYR A 119 4.14 10.12 -12.37
N GLU A 120 4.76 10.31 -11.21
CA GLU A 120 4.28 11.25 -10.18
C GLU A 120 4.17 12.68 -10.75
N ARG A 121 5.16 13.14 -11.51
CA ARG A 121 5.09 14.43 -12.18
C ARG A 121 4.06 14.47 -13.32
N PHE A 122 4.00 13.40 -14.12
CA PHE A 122 3.05 13.29 -15.23
C PHE A 122 1.61 13.31 -14.75
N LEU A 123 1.28 12.62 -13.66
CA LEU A 123 -0.08 12.48 -13.14
C LEU A 123 -0.53 13.69 -12.31
N ARG A 124 0.40 14.59 -11.97
CA ARG A 124 0.07 15.77 -11.15
C ARG A 124 -1.01 16.62 -11.81
N VAL A 125 -1.97 17.03 -10.99
CA VAL A 125 -2.97 18.02 -11.31
C VAL A 125 -2.70 19.27 -10.49
N GLU A 126 -2.70 20.46 -11.10
CA GLU A 126 -2.33 21.72 -10.42
C GLU A 126 -3.39 22.23 -9.45
N THR A 127 -4.64 21.84 -9.68
CA THR A 127 -5.75 22.15 -8.78
C THR A 127 -6.18 20.87 -8.08
N ASP A 128 -6.50 20.98 -6.82
CA ASP A 128 -7.09 19.86 -6.10
C ASP A 128 -8.20 19.24 -6.93
N ILE A 129 -8.18 17.92 -7.06
CA ILE A 129 -9.22 17.17 -7.76
C ILE A 129 -10.46 17.05 -6.84
N ASN A 130 -10.46 17.78 -5.75
CA ASN A 130 -11.70 18.04 -5.04
C ASN A 130 -12.41 19.14 -5.80
N ASN A 131 -13.56 18.90 -6.26
CA ASN A 131 -14.40 20.02 -6.61
C ASN A 131 -14.81 20.70 -5.30
N SER A 132 -14.23 21.87 -5.03
CA SER A 132 -14.60 22.71 -3.89
C SER A 132 -16.09 23.02 -3.79
N GLU A 133 -16.86 22.68 -4.80
CA GLU A 133 -18.28 22.92 -4.92
C GLU A 133 -19.14 21.69 -4.62
N PHE A 134 -18.57 20.56 -4.17
CA PHE A 134 -19.30 19.31 -3.91
C PHE A 134 -20.25 18.94 -5.06
N ASP A 135 -19.77 19.05 -6.29
CA ASP A 135 -20.53 18.74 -7.48
C ASP A 135 -20.80 17.23 -7.54
N GLN A 136 -22.06 16.85 -7.46
CA GLN A 136 -22.46 15.45 -7.50
C GLN A 136 -21.99 14.75 -8.79
N ASP A 137 -21.98 15.46 -9.92
CA ASP A 137 -21.50 14.93 -11.19
C ASP A 137 -20.01 14.57 -11.12
N PHE A 138 -19.19 15.33 -10.37
CA PHE A 138 -17.78 15.01 -10.16
C PHE A 138 -17.62 13.71 -9.37
N PHE A 139 -18.35 13.56 -8.26
CA PHE A 139 -18.31 12.33 -7.47
C PHE A 139 -18.80 11.12 -8.25
N ASP A 140 -19.89 11.24 -8.99
CA ASP A 140 -20.40 10.17 -9.84
C ASP A 140 -19.38 9.72 -10.89
N VAL A 141 -18.65 10.68 -11.48
CA VAL A 141 -17.57 10.40 -12.44
C VAL A 141 -16.41 9.65 -11.78
N MET A 142 -15.95 10.11 -10.62
CA MET A 142 -14.80 9.51 -9.94
C MET A 142 -15.11 8.12 -9.39
N ASN A 143 -16.28 7.94 -8.79
CA ASN A 143 -16.73 6.63 -8.31
C ASN A 143 -16.88 5.62 -9.46
N ALA A 144 -17.49 6.04 -10.57
CA ALA A 144 -17.62 5.18 -11.75
C ALA A 144 -16.24 4.74 -12.30
N LEU A 145 -15.24 5.63 -12.28
CA LEU A 145 -13.87 5.29 -12.69
C LEU A 145 -13.18 4.34 -11.72
N GLU A 146 -13.40 4.50 -10.42
CA GLU A 146 -12.87 3.61 -9.38
C GLU A 146 -13.46 2.20 -9.52
N GLU A 147 -14.75 2.11 -9.87
CA GLU A 147 -15.45 0.85 -10.17
C GLU A 147 -15.12 0.27 -11.55
N GLY A 148 -14.29 0.95 -12.34
CA GLY A 148 -13.89 0.52 -13.68
C GLY A 148 -14.98 0.74 -14.76
N GLU A 149 -15.95 1.57 -14.47
CA GLU A 149 -17.03 1.90 -15.40
C GLU A 149 -16.63 2.96 -16.43
N LYS A 150 -17.32 2.94 -17.57
CA LYS A 150 -17.15 3.98 -18.59
C LYS A 150 -18.02 5.19 -18.28
N VAL A 151 -17.40 6.35 -18.23
CA VAL A 151 -18.08 7.61 -18.03
C VAL A 151 -18.42 8.26 -19.37
N ALA A 152 -19.65 8.74 -19.51
CA ALA A 152 -20.08 9.43 -20.72
C ALA A 152 -19.33 10.79 -20.85
N GLU A 153 -18.90 11.11 -22.07
CA GLU A 153 -18.15 12.35 -22.37
C GLU A 153 -18.87 13.62 -21.91
N GLU A 154 -20.19 13.58 -21.88
CA GLU A 154 -21.03 14.69 -21.44
C GLU A 154 -20.80 15.06 -19.98
N LYS A 155 -20.62 14.06 -19.09
CA LYS A 155 -20.33 14.28 -17.68
C LYS A 155 -18.91 14.86 -17.45
N LEU A 156 -18.03 14.73 -18.45
CA LEU A 156 -16.65 15.24 -18.35
C LEU A 156 -16.49 16.72 -18.72
N LYS A 157 -17.53 17.36 -19.27
CA LYS A 157 -17.42 18.71 -19.85
C LYS A 157 -16.99 19.79 -18.85
N ASN A 158 -17.40 19.65 -17.60
CA ASN A 158 -17.11 20.63 -16.54
C ASN A 158 -15.75 20.43 -15.88
N LEU A 159 -15.09 19.30 -16.13
CA LEU A 159 -13.78 19.00 -15.56
C LEU A 159 -12.67 19.76 -16.28
N SER A 160 -11.56 20.01 -15.56
CA SER A 160 -10.40 20.66 -16.15
C SER A 160 -9.83 19.86 -17.34
N PRO A 161 -9.19 20.49 -18.33
CA PRO A 161 -8.66 19.78 -19.49
C PRO A 161 -7.66 18.67 -19.11
N ARG A 162 -6.88 18.87 -18.02
CA ARG A 162 -5.92 17.86 -17.54
C ARG A 162 -6.62 16.66 -16.95
N VAL A 163 -7.61 16.88 -16.09
CA VAL A 163 -8.43 15.80 -15.48
C VAL A 163 -9.13 14.99 -16.57
N ARG A 164 -9.77 15.63 -17.54
CA ARG A 164 -10.40 14.95 -18.69
C ARG A 164 -9.40 14.12 -19.49
N TYR A 165 -8.19 14.61 -19.70
CA TYR A 165 -7.15 13.89 -20.39
C TYR A 165 -6.75 12.61 -19.63
N LEU A 166 -6.52 12.70 -18.30
CA LEU A 166 -6.15 11.56 -17.47
C LEU A 166 -7.29 10.53 -17.39
N ILE A 167 -8.54 10.96 -17.26
CA ILE A 167 -9.71 10.09 -17.35
C ILE A 167 -9.74 9.37 -18.70
N GLY A 168 -9.49 10.08 -19.78
CA GLY A 168 -9.39 9.49 -21.12
C GLY A 168 -8.31 8.42 -21.21
N LEU A 169 -7.17 8.57 -20.51
CA LEU A 169 -6.14 7.53 -20.43
C LEU A 169 -6.65 6.27 -19.73
N ILE A 170 -7.33 6.42 -18.57
CA ILE A 170 -7.93 5.30 -17.82
C ILE A 170 -8.93 4.54 -18.73
N GLN A 171 -9.85 5.27 -19.36
CA GLN A 171 -10.89 4.67 -20.20
C GLN A 171 -10.34 3.98 -21.46
N ASN A 172 -9.15 4.36 -21.91
CA ASN A 172 -8.44 3.73 -23.03
C ASN A 172 -7.45 2.64 -22.58
N GLY A 173 -7.48 2.25 -21.30
CA GLY A 173 -6.68 1.14 -20.77
C GLY A 173 -5.20 1.46 -20.59
N ALA A 174 -4.85 2.72 -20.37
CA ALA A 174 -3.52 3.06 -19.89
C ALA A 174 -3.34 2.62 -18.43
N ASP A 175 -2.08 2.39 -18.03
CA ASP A 175 -1.71 1.99 -16.67
C ASP A 175 -1.84 3.16 -15.66
N VAL A 176 -3.00 3.81 -15.68
CA VAL A 176 -3.37 4.95 -14.81
C VAL A 176 -4.64 4.59 -14.06
N ARG A 177 -4.68 4.92 -12.79
CA ARG A 177 -5.83 4.67 -11.91
C ARG A 177 -6.23 5.96 -11.20
N VAL A 178 -7.44 6.00 -10.68
CA VAL A 178 -7.91 7.01 -9.74
C VAL A 178 -8.08 6.38 -8.38
N TYR A 179 -7.72 7.11 -7.31
CA TYR A 179 -7.95 6.71 -5.93
C TYR A 179 -8.79 7.75 -5.22
N ASN A 180 -9.73 7.26 -4.42
CA ASN A 180 -10.47 8.04 -3.45
C ASN A 180 -9.65 8.12 -2.15
N LEU A 181 -9.29 9.33 -1.75
CA LEU A 181 -8.52 9.60 -0.53
C LEU A 181 -9.41 9.82 0.70
N GLY A 182 -10.73 9.76 0.53
CA GLY A 182 -11.70 10.16 1.54
C GLY A 182 -12.13 11.63 1.41
N GLU A 183 -13.21 12.02 2.09
CA GLU A 183 -13.73 13.40 2.14
C GLU A 183 -13.92 14.10 0.78
N GLY A 184 -14.08 13.31 -0.29
CA GLY A 184 -14.25 13.84 -1.66
C GLY A 184 -12.96 14.20 -2.38
N PHE A 185 -11.79 13.84 -1.81
CA PHE A 185 -10.51 14.01 -2.47
C PHE A 185 -10.15 12.79 -3.30
N TYR A 186 -9.61 13.03 -4.49
CA TYR A 186 -9.17 11.98 -5.41
C TYR A 186 -7.77 12.28 -5.93
N THR A 187 -7.03 11.25 -6.28
CA THR A 187 -5.73 11.38 -6.94
C THR A 187 -5.60 10.43 -8.11
N PHE A 188 -4.76 10.79 -9.09
CA PHE A 188 -4.37 9.87 -10.16
C PHE A 188 -3.04 9.22 -9.81
N THR A 189 -2.96 7.91 -9.98
CA THR A 189 -1.76 7.12 -9.72
C THR A 189 -1.45 6.18 -10.88
N HIS A 190 -0.24 5.68 -10.93
CA HIS A 190 0.19 4.66 -11.89
C HIS A 190 -0.11 3.26 -11.33
N ASP A 191 -0.40 2.29 -12.21
CA ASP A 191 -0.43 0.89 -11.83
C ASP A 191 0.98 0.43 -11.42
N LEU A 192 1.18 0.25 -10.11
CA LEU A 192 2.49 -0.11 -9.55
C LEU A 192 2.93 -1.50 -9.96
N GLN A 193 1.99 -2.44 -10.21
CA GLN A 193 2.33 -3.76 -10.70
C GLN A 193 2.85 -3.68 -12.14
N ALA A 194 2.18 -2.95 -13.00
CA ALA A 194 2.65 -2.72 -14.38
C ALA A 194 4.04 -2.06 -14.40
N MET A 195 4.28 -1.10 -13.48
CA MET A 195 5.60 -0.49 -13.31
C MET A 195 6.65 -1.51 -12.86
N ALA A 196 6.37 -2.29 -11.83
CA ALA A 196 7.29 -3.27 -11.29
C ALA A 196 7.65 -4.35 -12.31
N ASP A 197 6.69 -4.82 -13.10
CA ASP A 197 6.87 -5.88 -14.09
C ASP A 197 7.91 -5.54 -15.18
N ILE A 198 8.07 -4.26 -15.50
CA ILE A 198 9.12 -3.78 -16.44
C ILE A 198 10.52 -4.06 -15.87
N PHE A 199 10.72 -3.90 -14.57
CA PHE A 199 12.05 -3.90 -13.94
C PHE A 199 12.39 -5.21 -13.21
N ILE A 200 11.40 -5.93 -12.67
CA ILE A 200 11.58 -7.17 -11.91
C ILE A 200 12.50 -8.20 -12.60
N PRO A 201 12.46 -8.42 -13.93
CA PRO A 201 13.35 -9.38 -14.58
C PRO A 201 14.83 -9.09 -14.38
N TYR A 202 15.20 -7.83 -14.17
CA TYR A 202 16.58 -7.33 -14.09
C TYR A 202 17.09 -7.09 -12.68
N LEU A 203 16.24 -7.30 -11.66
CA LEU A 203 16.57 -7.10 -10.25
C LEU A 203 17.14 -8.37 -9.61
N ARG A 204 17.94 -8.22 -8.53
CA ARG A 204 18.37 -9.33 -7.68
C ARG A 204 17.20 -9.89 -6.88
N LYS A 205 17.36 -11.10 -6.32
CA LYS A 205 16.31 -11.82 -5.59
C LYS A 205 15.70 -11.00 -4.43
N ASP A 206 16.54 -10.34 -3.63
CA ASP A 206 16.12 -9.50 -2.52
C ASP A 206 15.35 -8.26 -3.00
N GLN A 207 15.83 -7.62 -4.04
CA GLN A 207 15.17 -6.45 -4.66
C GLN A 207 13.84 -6.84 -5.32
N LYS A 208 13.81 -7.98 -6.05
CA LYS A 208 12.56 -8.51 -6.63
C LYS A 208 11.50 -8.71 -5.57
N ALA A 209 11.87 -9.36 -4.45
CA ALA A 209 10.94 -9.65 -3.38
C ALA A 209 10.40 -8.37 -2.75
N PHE A 210 11.28 -7.37 -2.51
CA PHE A 210 10.87 -6.08 -1.96
C PHE A 210 9.95 -5.31 -2.92
N ILE A 211 10.40 -5.07 -4.16
CA ILE A 211 9.66 -4.28 -5.15
C ILE A 211 8.32 -4.92 -5.52
N ALA A 212 8.29 -6.24 -5.72
CA ALA A 212 7.05 -6.94 -6.02
C ALA A 212 6.05 -6.84 -4.85
N ARG A 213 6.54 -6.88 -3.60
CA ARG A 213 5.68 -6.73 -2.43
C ARG A 213 5.16 -5.31 -2.29
N MET A 214 6.01 -4.31 -2.46
CA MET A 214 5.59 -2.91 -2.45
C MET A 214 4.55 -2.63 -3.55
N ALA A 215 4.75 -3.17 -4.75
CA ALA A 215 3.79 -3.05 -5.85
C ALA A 215 2.43 -3.67 -5.48
N LYS A 216 2.43 -4.85 -4.86
CA LYS A 216 1.21 -5.53 -4.42
C LYS A 216 0.51 -4.74 -3.30
N ASP A 217 1.24 -4.37 -2.25
CA ASP A 217 0.66 -3.76 -1.05
C ASP A 217 0.14 -2.35 -1.28
N ASN A 218 0.79 -1.58 -2.18
CA ASN A 218 0.48 -0.18 -2.45
C ASN A 218 -0.37 0.01 -3.72
N GLN A 219 -0.95 -1.06 -4.28
CA GLN A 219 -1.96 -0.95 -5.35
C GLN A 219 -3.28 -0.36 -4.89
N GLU A 220 -3.56 -0.53 -3.60
CA GLU A 220 -4.74 0.00 -2.94
C GLU A 220 -4.31 0.83 -1.74
N ILE A 221 -5.11 1.83 -1.42
CA ILE A 221 -4.85 2.68 -0.25
C ILE A 221 -4.99 1.80 1.00
N PHE A 222 -3.93 1.74 1.80
CA PHE A 222 -3.93 0.99 3.06
C PHE A 222 -4.64 1.75 4.18
N TRP A 223 -4.53 3.10 4.15
CA TRP A 223 -5.02 3.96 5.22
C TRP A 223 -5.82 5.12 4.62
N SER A 224 -7.11 5.18 4.89
CA SER A 224 -8.00 6.24 4.40
C SER A 224 -8.89 6.70 5.54
N ASP A 225 -9.00 8.00 5.75
CA ASP A 225 -9.84 8.62 6.79
C ASP A 225 -9.66 7.96 8.17
N ALA A 226 -8.42 7.82 8.59
CA ALA A 226 -8.01 7.14 9.83
C ALA A 226 -8.54 5.69 9.96
N ALA A 227 -8.97 5.05 8.86
CA ALA A 227 -9.37 3.66 8.79
C ALA A 227 -8.34 2.80 8.05
N ILE A 228 -8.16 1.56 8.49
CA ILE A 228 -7.43 0.53 7.77
C ILE A 228 -8.38 -0.08 6.74
N THR A 229 -8.05 0.04 5.46
CA THR A 229 -8.92 -0.37 4.35
C THR A 229 -8.75 -1.83 3.95
N THR A 230 -7.65 -2.45 4.36
CA THR A 230 -7.36 -3.86 4.08
C THR A 230 -8.03 -4.79 5.10
N SER A 231 -8.31 -6.04 4.71
CA SER A 231 -8.87 -7.04 5.63
C SER A 231 -7.86 -7.44 6.72
N PHE A 232 -8.37 -7.93 7.86
CA PHE A 232 -7.51 -8.42 8.95
C PHE A 232 -6.58 -9.56 8.50
N ALA A 233 -7.06 -10.46 7.66
CA ALA A 233 -6.26 -11.57 7.13
C ALA A 233 -5.12 -11.07 6.22
N GLU A 234 -5.40 -10.10 5.37
CA GLU A 234 -4.38 -9.49 4.51
C GLU A 234 -3.37 -8.68 5.34
N LEU A 235 -3.82 -7.96 6.36
CA LEU A 235 -2.92 -7.25 7.27
C LEU A 235 -1.91 -8.21 7.92
N VAL A 236 -2.38 -9.38 8.39
CA VAL A 236 -1.51 -10.44 8.92
C VAL A 236 -0.54 -10.95 7.83
N GLU A 237 -1.02 -11.17 6.60
CA GLU A 237 -0.19 -11.61 5.48
C GLU A 237 0.91 -10.60 5.15
N ARG A 238 0.60 -9.30 5.18
CA ARG A 238 1.57 -8.21 5.00
C ARG A 238 2.63 -8.23 6.10
N ALA A 239 2.23 -8.28 7.36
CA ALA A 239 3.16 -8.34 8.49
C ALA A 239 4.07 -9.57 8.42
N VAL A 240 3.51 -10.75 8.15
CA VAL A 240 4.26 -12.02 8.00
C VAL A 240 5.27 -11.94 6.85
N PHE A 241 4.88 -11.36 5.72
CA PHE A 241 5.80 -11.20 4.60
C PHE A 241 7.04 -10.38 4.98
N TRP A 242 6.85 -9.25 5.66
CA TRP A 242 7.97 -8.38 6.02
C TRP A 242 8.86 -9.00 7.11
N GLU A 243 8.29 -9.75 8.06
CA GLU A 243 9.07 -10.55 9.01
C GLU A 243 9.93 -11.59 8.30
N ASP A 244 9.35 -12.32 7.34
CA ASP A 244 10.07 -13.31 6.54
C ASP A 244 11.14 -12.70 5.65
N TYR A 245 10.85 -11.52 5.08
CA TYR A 245 11.81 -10.78 4.27
C TYR A 245 13.05 -10.41 5.07
N ILE A 246 12.87 -9.82 6.26
CA ILE A 246 13.96 -9.43 7.15
C ILE A 246 14.79 -10.64 7.58
N THR A 247 14.13 -11.76 7.89
CA THR A 247 14.77 -13.00 8.28
C THR A 247 15.58 -13.60 7.14
N ARG A 248 15.04 -13.61 5.94
CA ARG A 248 15.67 -14.18 4.73
C ARG A 248 16.79 -13.31 4.19
N TYR A 249 16.68 -12.00 4.31
CA TYR A 249 17.61 -11.01 3.76
C TYR A 249 18.12 -10.03 4.82
N PRO A 250 18.77 -10.47 5.90
CA PRO A 250 19.14 -9.60 7.04
C PRO A 250 20.14 -8.48 6.68
N LYS A 251 20.81 -8.59 5.54
CA LYS A 251 21.71 -7.58 4.95
C LYS A 251 21.29 -7.26 3.50
N GLY A 252 20.03 -7.53 3.16
CA GLY A 252 19.48 -7.35 1.83
C GLY A 252 19.12 -5.92 1.51
N TYR A 253 18.53 -5.78 0.34
CA TYR A 253 18.03 -4.49 -0.14
C TYR A 253 16.95 -3.94 0.79
N ALA A 254 17.04 -2.64 1.11
CA ALA A 254 16.02 -1.89 1.87
C ALA A 254 15.53 -2.58 3.16
N VAL A 255 16.43 -3.35 3.86
CA VAL A 255 16.06 -4.06 5.10
C VAL A 255 15.62 -3.10 6.22
N LYS A 256 16.07 -1.84 6.22
CA LYS A 256 15.60 -0.82 7.16
C LYS A 256 14.14 -0.47 6.88
N ASP A 257 13.78 -0.25 5.62
CA ASP A 257 12.43 0.05 5.19
C ASP A 257 11.48 -1.14 5.46
N ALA A 258 11.96 -2.37 5.24
CA ALA A 258 11.22 -3.59 5.61
C ALA A 258 10.90 -3.67 7.11
N LYS A 259 11.79 -3.16 7.99
CA LYS A 259 11.52 -3.07 9.44
C LYS A 259 10.47 -2.02 9.76
N VAL A 260 10.54 -0.86 9.11
CA VAL A 260 9.50 0.20 9.24
C VAL A 260 8.13 -0.36 8.84
N LEU A 261 8.05 -1.06 7.71
CA LEU A 261 6.81 -1.71 7.25
C LEU A 261 6.32 -2.79 8.23
N LEU A 262 7.23 -3.63 8.75
CA LEU A 262 6.86 -4.61 9.76
C LEU A 262 6.28 -3.95 11.02
N ASP A 263 6.92 -2.91 11.54
CA ASP A 263 6.47 -2.22 12.74
C ASP A 263 5.13 -1.51 12.51
N LEU A 264 4.93 -0.91 11.33
CA LEU A 264 3.66 -0.32 10.91
C LEU A 264 2.53 -1.35 10.89
N TYR A 265 2.73 -2.49 10.21
CA TYR A 265 1.71 -3.53 10.15
C TYR A 265 1.51 -4.24 11.50
N ARG A 266 2.54 -4.38 12.34
CA ARG A 266 2.40 -4.84 13.72
C ARG A 266 1.53 -3.90 14.54
N TYR A 267 1.80 -2.58 14.44
CA TYR A 267 0.98 -1.60 15.15
C TYR A 267 -0.48 -1.69 14.71
N ALA A 268 -0.74 -1.61 13.41
CA ALA A 268 -2.09 -1.72 12.86
C ALA A 268 -2.81 -3.03 13.27
N LEU A 269 -2.08 -4.15 13.31
CA LEU A 269 -2.62 -5.46 13.67
C LEU A 269 -3.07 -5.56 15.13
N PHE A 270 -2.34 -4.94 16.06
CA PHE A 270 -2.61 -5.08 17.49
C PHE A 270 -3.35 -3.89 18.10
N PHE A 271 -3.28 -2.72 17.47
CA PHE A 271 -3.93 -1.52 17.98
C PHE A 271 -5.08 -1.02 17.10
N GLY A 272 -5.13 -1.47 15.84
CA GLY A 272 -6.08 -0.95 14.87
C GLY A 272 -5.76 0.50 14.47
N SER A 273 -6.81 1.28 14.27
CA SER A 273 -6.75 2.71 14.01
C SER A 273 -7.94 3.40 14.68
N ASP A 274 -8.06 4.71 14.54
CA ASP A 274 -9.18 5.46 15.14
C ASP A 274 -10.53 4.94 14.62
N ASN A 275 -10.60 4.64 13.32
CA ASN A 275 -11.82 4.18 12.65
C ASN A 275 -11.85 2.66 12.36
N THR A 276 -10.81 1.90 12.76
CA THR A 276 -10.78 0.43 12.60
C THR A 276 -10.42 -0.26 13.90
N ARG A 277 -11.29 -1.15 14.36
CA ARG A 277 -11.09 -1.94 15.57
C ARG A 277 -11.22 -3.42 15.26
N TRP A 278 -10.42 -4.21 15.95
CA TRP A 278 -10.46 -5.68 15.86
C TRP A 278 -11.17 -6.33 17.04
N THR A 279 -11.33 -5.57 18.15
CA THR A 279 -11.92 -6.03 19.41
C THR A 279 -12.94 -5.01 19.94
N ASP A 280 -13.69 -5.42 20.95
CA ASP A 280 -14.48 -4.54 21.79
C ASP A 280 -13.61 -3.47 22.50
N ASP A 281 -14.25 -2.47 23.08
CA ASP A 281 -13.55 -1.36 23.76
C ASP A 281 -12.70 -1.82 24.95
N ASP A 282 -13.05 -2.94 25.58
CA ASP A 282 -12.33 -3.51 26.71
C ASP A 282 -11.21 -4.46 26.31
N ILE A 283 -11.06 -4.72 25.01
CA ILE A 283 -10.07 -5.67 24.46
C ILE A 283 -10.21 -7.04 25.14
N ARG A 284 -11.45 -7.58 25.15
CA ARG A 284 -11.76 -8.90 25.70
C ARG A 284 -12.24 -9.88 24.66
N GLU A 285 -12.94 -9.37 23.65
CA GLU A 285 -13.51 -10.18 22.59
C GLU A 285 -13.18 -9.58 21.24
N PHE A 286 -12.86 -10.44 20.28
CA PHE A 286 -12.75 -10.03 18.89
C PHE A 286 -14.14 -9.73 18.33
N LEU A 287 -14.25 -8.67 17.53
CA LEU A 287 -15.51 -8.29 16.88
C LEU A 287 -15.99 -9.37 15.91
N GLU A 288 -15.06 -10.07 15.27
CA GLU A 288 -15.37 -11.12 14.32
C GLU A 288 -14.66 -12.44 14.69
N PRO A 289 -15.32 -13.60 14.54
CA PRO A 289 -14.72 -14.90 14.81
C PRO A 289 -13.46 -15.19 13.99
N GLU A 290 -13.40 -14.65 12.77
CA GLU A 290 -12.25 -14.77 11.87
C GLU A 290 -11.00 -14.09 12.43
N TYR A 291 -11.15 -12.93 13.06
CA TYR A 291 -10.01 -12.22 13.69
C TYR A 291 -9.39 -13.07 14.79
N LYS A 292 -10.23 -13.69 15.63
CA LYS A 292 -9.77 -14.62 16.67
C LYS A 292 -9.04 -15.82 16.10
N GLN A 293 -9.60 -16.46 15.06
CA GLN A 293 -8.99 -17.63 14.43
C GLN A 293 -7.61 -17.28 13.83
N THR A 294 -7.54 -16.17 13.13
CA THR A 294 -6.31 -15.67 12.51
C THR A 294 -5.27 -15.33 13.58
N MET A 295 -5.64 -14.64 14.67
CA MET A 295 -4.73 -14.31 15.76
C MET A 295 -4.20 -15.58 16.47
N VAL A 296 -5.06 -16.57 16.73
CA VAL A 296 -4.66 -17.86 17.31
C VAL A 296 -3.75 -18.65 16.36
N ALA A 297 -3.98 -18.57 15.05
CA ALA A 297 -3.08 -19.19 14.06
C ALA A 297 -1.71 -18.50 14.06
N LEU A 298 -1.69 -17.17 14.08
CA LEU A 298 -0.46 -16.37 14.12
C LEU A 298 0.38 -16.68 15.36
N SER A 299 -0.26 -16.84 16.55
CA SER A 299 0.45 -17.15 17.81
C SER A 299 1.21 -18.48 17.79
N LYS A 300 0.90 -19.38 16.86
CA LYS A 300 1.55 -20.70 16.72
C LYS A 300 2.72 -20.71 15.73
N ARG A 301 3.03 -19.58 15.10
CA ARG A 301 4.11 -19.48 14.11
C ARG A 301 5.46 -19.62 14.81
N ALA A 302 6.28 -20.57 14.35
CA ALA A 302 7.60 -20.83 14.94
C ALA A 302 8.59 -19.69 14.63
N ASN A 303 9.42 -19.33 15.62
CA ASN A 303 10.52 -18.35 15.49
C ASN A 303 10.07 -16.98 14.95
N SER A 304 8.89 -16.50 15.35
CA SER A 304 8.24 -15.30 14.86
C SER A 304 8.06 -14.29 15.99
N ILE A 305 8.43 -13.02 15.75
CA ILE A 305 8.10 -11.92 16.66
C ILE A 305 6.59 -11.67 16.68
N LEU A 306 5.94 -11.80 15.53
CA LEU A 306 4.49 -11.68 15.41
C LEU A 306 3.76 -12.74 16.23
N ALA A 307 4.29 -13.98 16.30
CA ALA A 307 3.70 -15.03 17.14
C ALA A 307 3.85 -14.72 18.63
N LYS A 308 4.98 -14.14 19.03
CA LYS A 308 5.17 -13.66 20.40
C LYS A 308 4.18 -12.54 20.73
N ASP A 309 4.03 -11.58 19.84
CA ASP A 309 3.10 -10.47 20.02
C ASP A 309 1.64 -10.97 20.06
N ALA A 310 1.26 -11.86 19.15
CA ALA A 310 -0.07 -12.49 19.18
C ALA A 310 -0.34 -13.24 20.48
N THR A 311 0.66 -13.95 21.01
CA THR A 311 0.55 -14.62 22.31
C THR A 311 0.36 -13.62 23.45
N ASN A 312 1.16 -12.54 23.47
CA ASN A 312 1.03 -11.48 24.48
C ASN A 312 -0.34 -10.81 24.41
N TYR A 313 -0.84 -10.56 23.20
CA TYR A 313 -2.17 -9.97 22.99
C TYR A 313 -3.29 -10.86 23.53
N LEU A 314 -3.28 -12.15 23.16
CA LEU A 314 -4.26 -13.13 23.66
C LEU A 314 -4.19 -13.28 25.18
N ASN A 315 -2.99 -13.28 25.77
CA ASN A 315 -2.82 -13.30 27.22
C ASN A 315 -3.40 -12.04 27.88
N PHE A 316 -3.14 -10.85 27.29
CA PHE A 316 -3.72 -9.59 27.77
C PHE A 316 -5.25 -9.61 27.74
N MET A 317 -5.85 -10.12 26.65
CA MET A 317 -7.30 -10.27 26.54
C MET A 317 -7.89 -11.13 27.66
N ALA A 318 -7.18 -12.18 28.08
CA ALA A 318 -7.63 -13.14 29.11
C ALA A 318 -7.54 -12.58 30.54
N LEU A 319 -6.78 -11.52 30.79
CA LEU A 319 -6.61 -10.94 32.14
C LEU A 319 -7.88 -10.24 32.61
N SER A 320 -8.22 -10.39 33.89
CA SER A 320 -9.22 -9.56 34.58
C SER A 320 -8.73 -8.10 34.71
N ASP A 321 -9.65 -7.17 35.01
CA ASP A 321 -9.27 -5.75 35.20
C ASP A 321 -8.28 -5.56 36.36
N SER A 322 -8.45 -6.30 37.44
CA SER A 322 -7.55 -6.28 38.59
C SER A 322 -6.14 -6.76 38.21
N GLU A 323 -6.05 -7.84 37.40
CA GLU A 323 -4.75 -8.35 36.93
C GLU A 323 -4.09 -7.36 35.94
N ARG A 324 -4.87 -6.78 35.01
CA ARG A 324 -4.36 -5.73 34.10
C ARG A 324 -3.83 -4.52 34.87
N GLN A 325 -4.57 -4.08 35.91
CA GLN A 325 -4.15 -2.97 36.74
C GLN A 325 -2.89 -3.27 37.57
N GLN A 326 -2.75 -4.49 38.04
CA GLN A 326 -1.59 -4.93 38.81
C GLN A 326 -0.35 -5.10 37.95
N LEU A 327 -0.49 -5.70 36.76
CA LEU A 327 0.64 -6.00 35.86
C LEU A 327 1.05 -4.80 35.02
N TYR A 328 0.09 -3.96 34.63
CA TYR A 328 0.26 -2.84 33.74
C TYR A 328 -0.43 -1.60 34.33
N PRO A 329 0.15 -0.99 35.38
CA PRO A 329 -0.47 0.16 36.03
C PRO A 329 -0.56 1.35 35.07
N ALA A 330 -1.73 1.98 34.99
CA ALA A 330 -1.95 3.20 34.25
C ALA A 330 -2.06 4.38 35.24
N PRO A 331 -1.67 5.59 34.87
CA PRO A 331 -1.87 6.78 35.69
C PRO A 331 -3.38 7.02 35.91
N SER A 332 -3.71 7.63 37.03
CA SER A 332 -5.10 8.00 37.34
C SER A 332 -5.57 9.27 36.62
N THR A 333 -4.63 10.03 36.11
CA THR A 333 -4.86 11.29 35.38
C THR A 333 -4.10 11.27 34.07
N ASP A 334 -4.60 11.98 33.07
CA ASP A 334 -3.87 12.28 31.83
C ASP A 334 -2.85 13.43 32.03
N GLU A 335 -2.19 13.85 30.94
CA GLU A 335 -1.17 14.90 30.96
C GLU A 335 -1.71 16.28 31.40
N ASP A 336 -3.00 16.54 31.18
CA ASP A 336 -3.70 17.76 31.53
C ASP A 336 -4.20 17.75 33.00
N GLY A 337 -4.05 16.65 33.71
CA GLY A 337 -4.46 16.46 35.09
C GLY A 337 -5.90 16.01 35.28
N ASP A 338 -6.61 15.76 34.19
CA ASP A 338 -7.95 15.18 34.19
C ASP A 338 -7.93 13.67 34.41
N GLY A 339 -9.06 13.06 34.76
CA GLY A 339 -9.17 11.60 34.89
C GLY A 339 -9.03 10.94 33.52
N MET A 340 -8.09 10.00 33.39
CA MET A 340 -7.93 9.24 32.13
C MET A 340 -9.21 8.44 31.82
N HIS A 341 -9.73 8.60 30.62
CA HIS A 341 -10.90 7.85 30.16
C HIS A 341 -10.63 6.33 30.19
N TYR A 342 -11.60 5.53 30.57
CA TYR A 342 -11.46 4.07 30.73
C TYR A 342 -10.87 3.37 29.48
N ARG A 343 -11.33 3.74 28.31
CA ARG A 343 -10.79 3.24 27.04
C ARG A 343 -9.31 3.60 26.87
N SER A 344 -8.93 4.83 27.16
CA SER A 344 -7.54 5.29 27.09
C SER A 344 -6.66 4.50 28.07
N MET A 345 -7.14 4.21 29.28
CA MET A 345 -6.45 3.36 30.26
C MET A 345 -6.25 1.93 29.74
N THR A 346 -7.23 1.36 29.08
CA THR A 346 -7.14 -0.01 28.51
C THR A 346 -6.06 -0.06 27.42
N TYR A 347 -6.06 0.92 26.51
CA TYR A 347 -5.04 1.02 25.45
C TYR A 347 -3.65 1.34 26.03
N TYR A 348 -3.55 2.16 27.04
CA TYR A 348 -2.30 2.43 27.75
C TYR A 348 -1.70 1.14 28.34
N ARG A 349 -2.52 0.32 29.00
CA ARG A 349 -2.10 -0.98 29.56
C ARG A 349 -1.72 -1.97 28.46
N LEU A 350 -2.49 -2.01 27.37
CA LEU A 350 -2.14 -2.82 26.21
C LEU A 350 -0.77 -2.44 25.65
N ASN A 351 -0.50 -1.14 25.53
CA ASN A 351 0.79 -0.65 25.02
C ASN A 351 1.95 -1.11 25.91
N GLN A 352 1.78 -1.08 27.25
CA GLN A 352 2.77 -1.62 28.18
C GLN A 352 2.97 -3.14 28.01
N ALA A 353 1.89 -3.89 27.77
CA ALA A 353 1.96 -5.34 27.59
C ALA A 353 2.62 -5.73 26.26
N MET A 354 2.36 -4.98 25.21
CA MET A 354 2.82 -5.30 23.85
C MET A 354 4.22 -4.79 23.57
N GLN A 355 4.58 -3.60 24.09
CA GLN A 355 5.86 -2.93 23.84
C GLN A 355 6.18 -2.82 22.33
N ILE A 356 5.17 -2.59 21.51
CA ILE A 356 5.31 -2.32 20.08
C ILE A 356 5.56 -0.82 19.91
N PRO A 357 6.58 -0.40 19.16
CA PRO A 357 6.84 1.02 18.92
C PRO A 357 5.62 1.71 18.31
N SER A 358 5.30 2.89 18.78
CA SER A 358 4.26 3.72 18.16
C SER A 358 4.76 4.21 16.80
N ILE A 359 3.93 4.09 15.78
CA ILE A 359 4.21 4.62 14.44
C ILE A 359 4.09 6.15 14.37
N TRP A 360 3.48 6.78 15.40
CA TRP A 360 3.20 8.22 15.44
C TRP A 360 4.28 9.04 16.13
N HIS A 361 5.30 8.42 16.74
CA HIS A 361 6.26 9.08 17.61
C HIS A 361 7.73 8.73 17.31
N THR A 362 8.05 8.39 16.09
CA THR A 362 9.44 8.18 15.70
C THR A 362 10.11 9.52 15.41
N GLU A 363 10.66 10.17 16.45
CA GLU A 363 11.59 11.28 16.24
C GLU A 363 12.74 10.80 15.35
N GLY A 364 12.83 11.34 14.14
CA GLY A 364 13.99 11.21 13.26
C GLY A 364 13.94 10.15 12.15
N ASP A 365 12.91 9.31 12.08
CA ASP A 365 12.75 8.33 10.98
C ASP A 365 11.38 8.50 10.29
N ASN A 366 11.12 9.69 9.76
CA ASN A 366 9.91 9.99 9.00
C ASN A 366 10.00 9.33 7.61
N ARG A 367 9.72 8.02 7.57
CA ARG A 367 9.71 7.24 6.34
C ARG A 367 8.26 6.94 5.94
N GLU A 368 7.85 7.44 4.76
CA GLU A 368 6.60 7.04 4.11
C GLU A 368 6.84 5.80 3.25
N CYS A 369 6.10 4.72 3.52
CA CYS A 369 6.22 3.45 2.82
C CYS A 369 4.89 2.93 2.25
N LEU A 370 3.78 3.64 2.45
CA LEU A 370 2.44 3.22 2.02
C LEU A 370 2.10 3.65 0.60
N GLU A 371 3.03 4.35 -0.05
CA GLU A 371 2.86 4.80 -1.43
C GLU A 371 4.06 4.41 -2.30
N GLY A 372 3.78 4.03 -3.54
CA GLY A 372 4.82 3.72 -4.52
C GLY A 372 5.58 2.41 -4.28
N LEU A 373 6.73 2.31 -4.90
CA LEU A 373 7.63 1.13 -4.85
C LEU A 373 8.79 1.28 -3.87
N PHE A 374 8.96 2.47 -3.30
CA PHE A 374 10.05 2.82 -2.40
C PHE A 374 9.54 3.63 -1.23
N CYS A 375 10.10 3.37 -0.05
CA CYS A 375 9.90 4.29 1.06
C CYS A 375 10.63 5.61 0.80
N GLN A 376 9.99 6.71 1.14
CA GLN A 376 10.50 8.07 0.97
C GLN A 376 10.74 8.72 2.32
N ASP A 377 11.71 9.63 2.40
CA ASP A 377 11.88 10.46 3.59
C ASP A 377 10.84 11.59 3.54
N ILE A 378 10.01 11.68 4.57
CA ILE A 378 9.11 12.83 4.73
C ILE A 378 9.96 13.96 5.28
N SER A 379 10.19 15.01 4.47
CA SER A 379 10.75 16.26 4.98
C SER A 379 9.71 16.91 5.91
N VAL A 380 10.02 16.99 7.18
CA VAL A 380 9.27 17.86 8.11
C VAL A 380 9.73 19.28 7.82
N ASP A 381 8.99 19.99 6.94
CA ASP A 381 9.18 21.42 6.70
C ASP A 381 8.64 22.28 7.85
#